data_a481e73ebee8f48a5a0273a7e2fe9654
#
_entry.id   a481e73ebee8f48a5a0273a7e2fe9654
#
_cell.length_a   1.000
_cell.length_b   1.000
_cell.length_c   1.000
_cell.angle_alpha   90.00
_cell.angle_beta   90.00
_cell.angle_gamma   90.00
#
_symmetry.space_group_name_H-M   'P 1'
#
loop_
_entity.id
_entity.type
_entity.pdbx_description
1 polymer ?
#
loop_
_entity_poly.entity_id
_entity_poly.type
_entity_poly.pdbx_seq_one_letter_code
_entity_poly.pdbx_strand_id
1 'polypeptide(L)'
;IQYRIDNLNERIFSILYDDNTYRIPTIAPENASPSHSYYSENAVFFSGYIQDKLEYQSFIMNAGLRYDSFDPQSTHIDSLLNPEYGLVKSTKKNMISPRIGVAYPITDEGILHFSYGHFYQMPTMINLLLKNIFGAGLSPTIGYSDLKPQKTVMYEFGLQQQLSRYIAINGSLFYKDIRDLLALQTINYNSPTYG
;
A
#
# COMPACT_ATOMS: atom_id res chain seq x y z
N ILE A 1 -10.71 2.73 17.46
CA ILE A 1 -10.92 3.69 16.38
C ILE A 1 -9.64 4.48 16.21
N GLN A 2 -9.18 4.63 14.97
CA GLN A 2 -8.00 5.42 14.63
C GLN A 2 -8.34 6.37 13.50
N TYR A 3 -7.89 7.62 13.62
CA TYR A 3 -7.93 8.61 12.56
C TYR A 3 -6.51 9.17 12.35
N ARG A 4 -6.07 9.28 11.09
CA ARG A 4 -4.74 9.76 10.73
C ARG A 4 -4.80 10.58 9.45
N ILE A 5 -4.08 11.69 9.43
CA ILE A 5 -3.80 12.48 8.24
C ILE A 5 -2.31 12.31 7.92
N ASP A 6 -2.01 11.87 6.73
CA ASP A 6 -0.65 11.77 6.22
C ASP A 6 -0.40 12.91 5.23
N ASN A 7 0.65 13.66 5.48
CA ASN A 7 1.10 14.74 4.61
C ASN A 7 2.34 14.27 3.86
N LEU A 8 2.32 14.36 2.54
CA LEU A 8 3.50 14.18 1.70
C LEU A 8 3.95 15.54 1.19
N ASN A 9 5.09 16.00 1.68
CA ASN A 9 5.76 17.20 1.18
C ASN A 9 7.05 16.74 0.53
N GLU A 10 7.22 17.04 -0.74
CA GLU A 10 8.43 16.68 -1.47
C GLU A 10 8.97 17.89 -2.23
N ARG A 11 10.26 18.11 -2.09
CA ARG A 11 11.00 19.11 -2.83
C ARG A 11 12.13 18.42 -3.58
N ILE A 12 12.07 18.47 -4.90
CA ILE A 12 13.09 17.93 -5.79
C ILE A 12 13.81 19.09 -6.44
N PHE A 13 15.14 19.11 -6.32
CA PHE A 13 15.96 20.09 -7.02
C PHE A 13 17.22 19.42 -7.54
N SER A 14 17.65 19.84 -8.73
CA SER A 14 18.95 19.48 -9.31
C SER A 14 19.88 20.66 -9.21
N ILE A 15 21.10 20.40 -8.77
CA ILE A 15 22.16 21.41 -8.74
C ILE A 15 22.80 21.43 -10.13
N LEU A 16 22.70 22.57 -10.81
CA LEU A 16 23.36 22.79 -12.09
C LEU A 16 24.74 23.39 -11.82
N TYR A 17 25.78 22.70 -12.28
CA TYR A 17 27.15 23.23 -12.28
C TYR A 17 27.42 23.85 -13.65
N ASP A 18 27.88 25.11 -13.67
CA ASP A 18 28.39 25.71 -14.88
C ASP A 18 29.79 25.12 -15.18
N ASP A 19 29.96 24.60 -16.40
CA ASP A 19 31.13 23.79 -16.80
C ASP A 19 32.49 24.53 -16.71
N ASN A 20 32.50 25.83 -16.48
CA ASN A 20 33.72 26.65 -16.59
C ASN A 20 34.28 27.20 -15.28
N THR A 21 33.60 27.07 -14.17
CA THR A 21 34.14 27.52 -12.88
C THR A 21 33.41 26.86 -11.74
N TYR A 22 34.15 26.29 -10.78
CA TYR A 22 33.68 25.78 -9.48
C TYR A 22 32.96 26.89 -8.67
N ARG A 23 31.90 27.45 -9.19
CA ARG A 23 31.14 28.51 -8.54
C ARG A 23 29.75 28.03 -8.17
N ILE A 24 29.27 28.65 -7.13
CA ILE A 24 28.02 28.48 -6.42
C ILE A 24 26.91 27.83 -7.29
N PRO A 25 26.40 26.64 -6.88
CA PRO A 25 25.36 25.98 -7.64
C PRO A 25 24.15 26.90 -7.80
N THR A 26 23.70 27.08 -9.02
CA THR A 26 22.50 27.86 -9.31
C THR A 26 21.30 26.94 -9.20
N ILE A 27 20.41 27.20 -8.24
CA ILE A 27 19.15 26.48 -8.10
C ILE A 27 18.08 27.27 -8.86
N ALA A 28 17.41 26.65 -9.82
CA ALA A 28 16.29 27.28 -10.51
C ALA A 28 15.17 27.63 -9.51
N PRO A 29 14.41 28.71 -9.76
CA PRO A 29 13.24 29.01 -8.95
C PRO A 29 12.28 27.85 -8.88
N GLU A 30 11.58 27.74 -7.74
CA GLU A 30 10.61 26.67 -7.48
C GLU A 30 9.53 26.62 -8.56
N ASN A 31 9.25 25.43 -9.09
CA ASN A 31 8.29 25.19 -10.17
C ASN A 31 8.56 25.94 -11.50
N ALA A 32 9.71 26.60 -11.63
CA ALA A 32 10.10 27.28 -12.86
C ALA A 32 10.85 26.36 -13.83
N SER A 33 11.29 25.19 -13.39
CA SER A 33 11.95 24.21 -14.23
C SER A 33 11.69 22.79 -13.75
N PRO A 34 11.84 21.77 -14.62
CA PRO A 34 11.77 20.37 -14.23
C PRO A 34 12.78 19.97 -13.15
N SER A 35 13.84 20.77 -13.00
CA SER A 35 14.93 20.53 -12.05
C SER A 35 14.65 21.02 -10.64
N HIS A 36 13.55 21.77 -10.42
CA HIS A 36 13.15 22.23 -9.09
C HIS A 36 11.63 22.21 -8.99
N SER A 37 11.09 21.17 -8.41
CA SER A 37 9.66 21.01 -8.17
C SER A 37 9.35 20.84 -6.68
N TYR A 38 8.24 21.40 -6.27
CA TYR A 38 7.67 21.24 -4.95
C TYR A 38 6.20 20.85 -5.07
N TYR A 39 5.77 19.86 -4.30
CA TYR A 39 4.36 19.55 -4.13
C TYR A 39 4.06 19.10 -2.71
N SER A 40 2.83 19.34 -2.32
CA SER A 40 2.31 18.96 -1.00
C SER A 40 0.95 18.31 -1.20
N GLU A 41 0.81 17.09 -0.71
CA GLU A 41 -0.41 16.30 -0.80
C GLU A 41 -0.80 15.75 0.56
N ASN A 42 -2.10 15.70 0.82
CA ASN A 42 -2.67 15.23 2.08
C ASN A 42 -3.54 14.02 1.80
N ALA A 43 -3.36 12.97 2.57
CA ALA A 43 -4.23 11.82 2.52
C ALA A 43 -4.86 11.56 3.88
N VAL A 44 -6.12 11.14 3.88
CA VAL A 44 -6.89 10.90 5.11
C VAL A 44 -7.13 9.41 5.29
N PHE A 45 -6.77 8.91 6.45
CA PHE A 45 -7.02 7.55 6.90
C PHE A 45 -8.01 7.52 8.04
N PHE A 46 -8.97 6.61 7.94
CA PHE A 46 -9.86 6.27 9.06
C PHE A 46 -9.89 4.76 9.20
N SER A 47 -9.81 4.25 10.43
CA SER A 47 -10.00 2.84 10.70
C SER A 47 -10.73 2.59 12.01
N GLY A 48 -11.53 1.51 12.02
CA GLY A 48 -12.20 1.01 13.19
C GLY A 48 -12.26 -0.51 13.17
N TYR A 49 -12.30 -1.13 14.33
CA TYR A 49 -12.46 -2.57 14.42
C TYR A 49 -13.33 -2.95 15.62
N ILE A 50 -13.96 -4.11 15.49
CA ILE A 50 -14.63 -4.83 16.56
C ILE A 50 -14.13 -6.26 16.58
N GLN A 51 -13.91 -6.81 17.75
CA GLN A 51 -13.42 -8.17 17.93
C GLN A 51 -14.07 -8.78 19.16
N ASP A 52 -14.41 -10.06 19.08
CA ASP A 52 -14.92 -10.85 20.18
C ASP A 52 -14.15 -12.15 20.32
N LYS A 53 -14.04 -12.63 21.53
CA LYS A 53 -13.45 -13.92 21.88
C LYS A 53 -14.49 -14.75 22.61
N LEU A 54 -14.88 -15.86 21.97
CA LEU A 54 -15.79 -16.84 22.55
C LEU A 54 -14.98 -18.03 23.07
N GLU A 55 -15.20 -18.37 24.33
CA GLU A 55 -14.67 -19.60 24.94
C GLU A 55 -15.85 -20.44 25.40
N TYR A 56 -15.95 -21.63 24.85
CA TYR A 56 -16.98 -22.58 25.22
C TYR A 56 -16.37 -23.97 25.41
N GLN A 57 -16.36 -24.47 26.65
CA GLN A 57 -15.65 -25.69 27.02
C GLN A 57 -14.17 -25.58 26.59
N SER A 58 -13.76 -26.48 25.69
CA SER A 58 -12.39 -26.49 25.15
C SER A 58 -12.24 -25.73 23.83
N PHE A 59 -13.34 -25.21 23.26
CA PHE A 59 -13.34 -24.48 21.99
C PHE A 59 -13.08 -23.02 22.22
N ILE A 60 -12.11 -22.47 21.50
CA ILE A 60 -11.79 -21.04 21.53
C ILE A 60 -11.96 -20.49 20.12
N MET A 61 -12.76 -19.46 19.98
CA MET A 61 -12.96 -18.73 18.74
C MET A 61 -12.69 -17.24 18.93
N ASN A 62 -11.88 -16.67 18.06
CA ASN A 62 -11.72 -15.22 17.92
C ASN A 62 -12.33 -14.79 16.59
N ALA A 63 -13.28 -13.89 16.63
CA ALA A 63 -13.89 -13.32 15.42
C ALA A 63 -13.75 -11.79 15.46
N GLY A 64 -13.41 -11.20 14.33
CA GLY A 64 -13.23 -9.76 14.24
C GLY A 64 -13.60 -9.22 12.88
N LEU A 65 -13.97 -7.96 12.87
CA LEU A 65 -14.24 -7.19 11.66
C LEU A 65 -13.52 -5.85 11.77
N ARG A 66 -12.70 -5.54 10.76
CA ARG A 66 -12.04 -4.25 10.64
C ARG A 66 -12.54 -3.53 9.39
N TYR A 67 -12.82 -2.27 9.54
CA TYR A 67 -13.11 -1.35 8.46
C TYR A 67 -11.99 -0.33 8.35
N ASP A 68 -11.47 -0.16 7.14
CA ASP A 68 -10.49 0.86 6.78
C ASP A 68 -11.03 1.70 5.63
N SER A 69 -10.82 3.00 5.73
CA SER A 69 -11.16 3.97 4.70
C SER A 69 -9.95 4.85 4.42
N PHE A 70 -9.60 4.98 3.16
CA PHE A 70 -8.50 5.79 2.69
C PHE A 70 -8.98 6.75 1.61
N ASP A 71 -8.73 8.03 1.80
CA ASP A 71 -9.00 9.10 0.84
C ASP A 71 -7.67 9.76 0.45
N PRO A 72 -7.18 9.56 -0.79
CA PRO A 72 -5.94 10.18 -1.24
C PRO A 72 -6.03 11.71 -1.37
N GLN A 73 -7.23 12.28 -1.46
CA GLN A 73 -7.51 13.72 -1.65
C GLN A 73 -6.72 14.35 -2.81
N SER A 74 -6.40 13.57 -3.82
CA SER A 74 -5.56 13.97 -4.94
C SER A 74 -6.24 13.75 -6.28
N THR A 75 -5.54 14.07 -7.35
CA THR A 75 -5.96 13.86 -8.73
C THR A 75 -4.92 13.04 -9.48
N HIS A 76 -5.34 12.33 -10.50
CA HIS A 76 -4.48 11.60 -11.43
C HIS A 76 -4.90 11.89 -12.87
N ILE A 77 -4.04 11.59 -13.81
CA ILE A 77 -4.34 11.69 -15.24
C ILE A 77 -5.26 10.53 -15.62
N ASP A 78 -6.41 10.82 -16.22
CA ASP A 78 -7.42 9.81 -16.59
C ASP A 78 -6.86 8.78 -17.57
N SER A 79 -6.10 9.24 -18.55
CA SER A 79 -5.43 8.38 -19.52
C SER A 79 -3.98 8.79 -19.71
N LEU A 80 -3.06 7.92 -19.33
CA LEU A 80 -1.62 8.14 -19.54
C LEU A 80 -1.22 8.13 -21.03
N LEU A 81 -2.06 7.54 -21.90
CA LEU A 81 -1.85 7.54 -23.35
C LEU A 81 -2.40 8.80 -24.03
N ASN A 82 -3.30 9.50 -23.35
CA ASN A 82 -3.88 10.74 -23.87
C ASN A 82 -4.06 11.75 -22.74
N PRO A 83 -2.99 12.49 -22.40
CA PRO A 83 -2.99 13.45 -21.29
C PRO A 83 -3.95 14.65 -21.50
N GLU A 84 -4.51 14.83 -22.71
CA GLU A 84 -5.52 15.86 -22.98
C GLU A 84 -6.87 15.60 -22.27
N TYR A 85 -7.13 14.36 -21.80
CA TYR A 85 -8.35 14.05 -21.05
C TYR A 85 -8.42 14.67 -19.65
N GLY A 86 -7.34 15.31 -19.21
CA GLY A 86 -7.34 16.10 -17.98
C GLY A 86 -7.13 15.29 -16.70
N LEU A 87 -7.28 15.98 -15.58
CA LEU A 87 -7.10 15.42 -14.25
C LEU A 87 -8.46 14.96 -13.68
N VAL A 88 -8.49 13.73 -13.20
CA VAL A 88 -9.65 13.14 -12.53
C VAL A 88 -9.36 13.00 -11.05
N LYS A 89 -10.37 13.27 -10.22
CA LYS A 89 -10.27 13.12 -8.78
C LYS A 89 -10.18 11.65 -8.39
N SER A 90 -9.25 11.33 -7.51
CA SER A 90 -9.07 9.97 -6.99
C SER A 90 -10.25 9.51 -6.17
N THR A 91 -10.56 8.23 -6.23
CA THR A 91 -11.67 7.64 -5.51
C THR A 91 -11.26 7.25 -4.09
N LYS A 92 -12.18 7.42 -3.15
CA LYS A 92 -12.04 6.94 -1.79
C LYS A 92 -12.09 5.41 -1.78
N LYS A 93 -11.14 4.76 -1.09
CA LYS A 93 -11.05 3.31 -0.94
C LYS A 93 -11.66 2.89 0.39
N ASN A 94 -12.58 1.92 0.36
CA ASN A 94 -13.19 1.34 1.55
C ASN A 94 -12.88 -0.15 1.57
N MET A 95 -12.39 -0.65 2.71
CA MET A 95 -11.92 -2.02 2.87
C MET A 95 -12.56 -2.64 4.10
N ILE A 96 -13.05 -3.86 3.95
CA ILE A 96 -13.62 -4.64 5.05
C ILE A 96 -12.77 -5.90 5.22
N SER A 97 -12.23 -6.09 6.42
CA SER A 97 -11.29 -7.14 6.78
C SER A 97 -11.90 -8.06 7.85
N PRO A 98 -12.69 -9.09 7.48
CA PRO A 98 -13.10 -10.12 8.41
C PRO A 98 -11.90 -10.98 8.80
N ARG A 99 -11.88 -11.44 10.07
CA ARG A 99 -10.88 -12.35 10.61
C ARG A 99 -11.55 -13.34 11.55
N ILE A 100 -11.24 -14.61 11.39
CA ILE A 100 -11.71 -15.66 12.26
C ILE A 100 -10.52 -16.55 12.59
N GLY A 101 -10.34 -16.86 13.87
CA GLY A 101 -9.40 -17.85 14.36
C GLY A 101 -10.11 -18.80 15.29
N VAL A 102 -9.87 -20.09 15.11
CA VAL A 102 -10.45 -21.16 15.90
C VAL A 102 -9.34 -22.05 16.44
N ALA A 103 -9.38 -22.38 17.70
CA ALA A 103 -8.50 -23.37 18.32
C ALA A 103 -9.34 -24.42 19.04
N TYR A 104 -9.02 -25.67 18.79
CA TYR A 104 -9.71 -26.82 19.39
C TYR A 104 -8.70 -27.84 19.89
N PRO A 105 -8.59 -28.08 21.19
CA PRO A 105 -7.78 -29.16 21.73
C PRO A 105 -8.41 -30.52 21.36
N ILE A 106 -7.65 -31.34 20.65
CA ILE A 106 -8.04 -32.70 20.24
C ILE A 106 -7.63 -33.75 21.26
N THR A 107 -6.60 -33.43 22.05
CA THR A 107 -6.14 -34.21 23.20
C THR A 107 -5.66 -33.26 24.28
N ASP A 108 -5.28 -33.79 25.47
CA ASP A 108 -4.67 -32.96 26.53
C ASP A 108 -3.33 -32.34 26.12
N GLU A 109 -2.69 -32.88 25.09
CA GLU A 109 -1.38 -32.50 24.58
C GLU A 109 -1.41 -32.01 23.13
N GLY A 110 -2.59 -31.95 22.50
CA GLY A 110 -2.75 -31.63 21.08
C GLY A 110 -3.81 -30.57 20.79
N ILE A 111 -3.46 -29.58 19.97
CA ILE A 111 -4.34 -28.48 19.57
C ILE A 111 -4.36 -28.36 18.06
N LEU A 112 -5.54 -28.37 17.47
CA LEU A 112 -5.78 -27.92 16.10
C LEU A 112 -6.13 -26.43 16.10
N HIS A 113 -5.61 -25.69 15.15
CA HIS A 113 -6.01 -24.32 14.92
C HIS A 113 -6.32 -24.08 13.45
N PHE A 114 -7.28 -23.21 13.22
CA PHE A 114 -7.65 -22.72 11.91
C PHE A 114 -7.75 -21.19 11.95
N SER A 115 -7.21 -20.53 10.95
CA SER A 115 -7.40 -19.10 10.79
C SER A 115 -7.80 -18.74 9.36
N TYR A 116 -8.65 -17.73 9.26
CA TYR A 116 -9.08 -17.12 8.03
C TYR A 116 -9.08 -15.62 8.18
N GLY A 117 -8.59 -14.89 7.18
CA GLY A 117 -8.63 -13.45 7.24
C GLY A 117 -8.40 -12.74 5.92
N HIS A 118 -8.95 -11.54 5.84
CA HIS A 118 -8.65 -10.57 4.79
C HIS A 118 -7.67 -9.53 5.32
N PHE A 119 -6.68 -9.21 4.50
CA PHE A 119 -5.65 -8.24 4.81
C PHE A 119 -5.52 -7.28 3.63
N TYR A 120 -5.49 -5.98 3.92
CA TYR A 120 -5.28 -4.96 2.92
C TYR A 120 -4.00 -4.19 3.23
N GLN A 121 -3.21 -3.94 2.19
CA GLN A 121 -2.01 -3.12 2.27
C GLN A 121 -2.12 -1.98 1.26
N MET A 122 -2.15 -0.76 1.77
CA MET A 122 -2.11 0.42 0.90
C MET A 122 -0.73 0.56 0.26
N PRO A 123 -0.66 0.97 -1.02
CA PRO A 123 0.57 1.43 -1.62
C PRO A 123 1.20 2.56 -0.79
N THR A 124 2.51 2.74 -0.91
CA THR A 124 3.20 3.86 -0.24
C THR A 124 2.73 5.20 -0.80
N MET A 125 2.84 6.26 0.00
CA MET A 125 2.45 7.61 -0.43
C MET A 125 3.18 8.06 -1.69
N ILE A 126 4.45 7.67 -1.83
CA ILE A 126 5.23 7.95 -3.05
C ILE A 126 4.56 7.32 -4.28
N ASN A 127 4.14 6.07 -4.21
CA ASN A 127 3.51 5.39 -5.35
C ASN A 127 2.15 5.99 -5.72
N LEU A 128 1.46 6.57 -4.75
CA LEU A 128 0.16 7.20 -4.97
C LEU A 128 0.28 8.65 -5.43
N LEU A 129 1.20 9.42 -4.84
CA LEU A 129 1.16 10.87 -4.89
C LEU A 129 2.39 11.51 -5.57
N LEU A 130 3.38 10.71 -6.00
CA LEU A 130 4.56 11.23 -6.70
C LEU A 130 4.16 11.93 -8.00
N LYS A 131 4.48 13.22 -8.12
CA LYS A 131 4.21 14.03 -9.32
C LYS A 131 5.48 14.41 -10.08
N ASN A 132 6.57 13.70 -9.86
CA ASN A 132 7.83 14.00 -10.54
C ASN A 132 7.77 13.52 -12.01
N ILE A 133 7.51 14.44 -12.89
CA ILE A 133 7.40 14.20 -14.33
C ILE A 133 8.76 14.28 -15.02
N PHE A 134 9.75 14.97 -14.42
CA PHE A 134 11.03 15.26 -15.05
C PHE A 134 12.19 15.13 -14.07
N GLY A 135 12.71 13.93 -13.89
CA GLY A 135 14.01 13.73 -13.23
C GLY A 135 15.15 13.89 -14.23
N ALA A 136 16.19 14.62 -13.89
CA ALA A 136 17.37 14.76 -14.73
C ALA A 136 17.98 13.39 -15.04
N GLY A 137 17.91 12.96 -16.29
CA GLY A 137 18.56 11.74 -16.80
C GLY A 137 17.86 10.41 -16.50
N LEU A 138 16.70 10.41 -15.82
CA LEU A 138 15.89 9.22 -15.57
C LEU A 138 14.54 9.32 -16.29
N SER A 139 13.97 8.18 -16.65
CA SER A 139 12.59 8.13 -17.14
C SER A 139 11.66 8.75 -16.09
N PRO A 140 10.74 9.66 -16.48
CA PRO A 140 9.82 10.27 -15.54
C PRO A 140 8.95 9.21 -14.88
N THR A 141 8.87 9.22 -13.55
CA THR A 141 8.02 8.32 -12.78
C THR A 141 6.89 9.13 -12.16
N ILE A 142 5.66 8.69 -12.40
CA ILE A 142 4.45 9.33 -11.88
C ILE A 142 3.73 8.33 -10.99
N GLY A 143 3.34 8.75 -9.80
CA GLY A 143 2.44 8.03 -8.94
C GLY A 143 1.02 8.04 -9.50
N TYR A 144 0.25 7.03 -9.19
CA TYR A 144 -1.15 6.94 -9.58
C TYR A 144 -2.04 6.92 -8.35
N SER A 145 -2.68 8.04 -8.06
CA SER A 145 -3.42 8.23 -6.79
C SER A 145 -4.68 7.38 -6.67
N ASP A 146 -5.12 6.73 -7.74
CA ASP A 146 -6.27 5.80 -7.74
C ASP A 146 -5.87 4.31 -7.65
N LEU A 147 -4.61 4.00 -7.32
CA LEU A 147 -4.17 2.61 -7.08
C LEU A 147 -5.05 1.93 -6.04
N LYS A 148 -5.37 0.67 -6.31
CA LYS A 148 -6.09 -0.17 -5.37
C LYS A 148 -5.17 -0.67 -4.26
N PRO A 149 -5.68 -0.86 -3.04
CA PRO A 149 -4.93 -1.56 -2.00
C PRO A 149 -4.73 -3.03 -2.40
N GLN A 150 -3.51 -3.55 -2.19
CA GLN A 150 -3.25 -4.97 -2.31
C GLN A 150 -4.13 -5.73 -1.31
N LYS A 151 -4.84 -6.76 -1.79
CA LYS A 151 -5.69 -7.61 -0.98
C LYS A 151 -5.08 -9.00 -0.85
N THR A 152 -4.96 -9.50 0.37
CA THR A 152 -4.59 -10.89 0.65
C THR A 152 -5.73 -11.59 1.40
N VAL A 153 -6.20 -12.70 0.87
CA VAL A 153 -7.07 -13.64 1.59
C VAL A 153 -6.22 -14.81 2.02
N MET A 154 -6.17 -15.07 3.32
CA MET A 154 -5.33 -16.11 3.89
C MET A 154 -6.18 -17.14 4.63
N TYR A 155 -5.86 -18.40 4.41
CA TYR A 155 -6.33 -19.55 5.15
C TYR A 155 -5.13 -20.24 5.75
N GLU A 156 -5.23 -20.62 7.02
CA GLU A 156 -4.19 -21.35 7.72
C GLU A 156 -4.83 -22.46 8.56
N PHE A 157 -4.24 -23.63 8.50
CA PHE A 157 -4.60 -24.77 9.32
C PHE A 157 -3.32 -25.31 9.97
N GLY A 158 -3.35 -25.51 11.27
CA GLY A 158 -2.19 -25.98 11.99
C GLY A 158 -2.53 -26.98 13.07
N LEU A 159 -1.53 -27.80 13.37
CA LEU A 159 -1.52 -28.79 14.45
C LEU A 159 -0.31 -28.56 15.33
N GLN A 160 -0.55 -28.42 16.61
CA GLN A 160 0.47 -28.45 17.63
C GLN A 160 0.23 -29.69 18.51
N GLN A 161 1.26 -30.55 18.63
CA GLN A 161 1.18 -31.79 19.41
C GLN A 161 2.44 -31.95 20.26
N GLN A 162 2.28 -32.11 21.55
CA GLN A 162 3.33 -32.53 22.43
C GLN A 162 3.43 -34.07 22.38
N LEU A 163 4.60 -34.58 22.03
CA LEU A 163 4.85 -36.04 21.94
C LEU A 163 5.47 -36.58 23.20
N SER A 164 6.18 -35.77 23.96
CA SER A 164 6.78 -36.12 25.24
C SER A 164 7.06 -34.89 26.07
N ARG A 165 7.61 -35.04 27.27
CA ARG A 165 8.02 -33.91 28.13
C ARG A 165 9.05 -32.97 27.47
N TYR A 166 9.76 -33.45 26.44
CA TYR A 166 10.87 -32.76 25.83
C TYR A 166 10.68 -32.46 24.33
N ILE A 167 9.61 -33.03 23.73
CA ILE A 167 9.41 -32.95 22.28
C ILE A 167 7.99 -32.44 22.00
N ALA A 168 7.89 -31.36 21.25
CA ALA A 168 6.64 -30.90 20.66
C ALA A 168 6.84 -30.69 19.15
N ILE A 169 5.80 -30.98 18.39
CA ILE A 169 5.75 -30.74 16.93
C ILE A 169 4.69 -29.68 16.68
N ASN A 170 5.04 -28.71 15.84
CA ASN A 170 4.12 -27.73 15.31
C ASN A 170 4.22 -27.75 13.78
N GLY A 171 3.10 -28.03 13.13
CA GLY A 171 2.98 -28.01 11.67
C GLY A 171 1.85 -27.10 11.25
N SER A 172 2.07 -26.29 10.21
CA SER A 172 1.03 -25.46 9.62
C SER A 172 1.04 -25.54 8.10
N LEU A 173 -0.16 -25.51 7.55
CA LEU A 173 -0.43 -25.38 6.12
C LEU A 173 -1.15 -24.06 5.90
N PHE A 174 -0.76 -23.33 4.89
CA PHE A 174 -1.42 -22.08 4.55
C PHE A 174 -1.66 -21.94 3.05
N TYR A 175 -2.72 -21.23 2.72
CA TYR A 175 -3.05 -20.79 1.37
C TYR A 175 -3.28 -19.29 1.37
N LYS A 176 -2.66 -18.57 0.41
CA LYS A 176 -2.80 -17.13 0.24
C LYS A 176 -3.23 -16.81 -1.19
N ASP A 177 -4.33 -16.09 -1.33
CA ASP A 177 -4.75 -15.47 -2.59
C ASP A 177 -4.40 -13.97 -2.51
N ILE A 178 -3.46 -13.53 -3.34
CA ILE A 178 -2.95 -12.15 -3.33
C ILE A 178 -3.37 -11.49 -4.64
N ARG A 179 -4.03 -10.34 -4.53
CA ARG A 179 -4.56 -9.57 -5.65
C ARG A 179 -4.15 -8.12 -5.59
N ASP A 180 -4.26 -7.41 -6.72
CA ASP A 180 -3.97 -5.99 -6.85
C ASP A 180 -2.52 -5.66 -6.40
N LEU A 181 -1.56 -6.48 -6.82
CA LEU A 181 -0.14 -6.24 -6.60
C LEU A 181 0.32 -4.97 -7.33
N LEU A 182 1.14 -4.19 -6.64
CA LEU A 182 1.75 -3.01 -7.24
C LEU A 182 2.73 -3.42 -8.35
N ALA A 183 2.60 -2.80 -9.52
CA ALA A 183 3.51 -2.97 -10.64
C ALA A 183 3.89 -1.61 -11.24
N LEU A 184 5.08 -1.54 -11.83
CA LEU A 184 5.52 -0.42 -12.63
C LEU A 184 5.19 -0.70 -14.10
N GLN A 185 4.49 0.23 -14.75
CA GLN A 185 4.20 0.17 -16.17
C GLN A 185 4.98 1.26 -16.90
N THR A 186 5.74 0.87 -17.92
CA THR A 186 6.41 1.81 -18.82
C THR A 186 5.47 2.11 -19.98
N ILE A 187 5.18 3.40 -20.20
CA ILE A 187 4.37 3.87 -21.32
C ILE A 187 5.29 4.62 -22.27
N ASN A 188 5.41 4.13 -23.50
CA ASN A 188 6.13 4.82 -24.55
C ASN A 188 5.16 5.74 -25.28
N TYR A 189 5.32 7.05 -25.08
CA TYR A 189 4.57 8.06 -25.79
C TYR A 189 5.36 8.47 -27.05
N ASN A 190 4.89 8.03 -28.22
CA ASN A 190 5.39 8.59 -29.48
C ASN A 190 4.70 9.94 -29.68
N SER A 191 5.41 11.03 -29.34
CA SER A 191 4.94 12.36 -29.71
C SER A 191 4.76 12.40 -31.23
N PRO A 192 3.59 12.84 -31.74
CA PRO A 192 3.48 13.11 -33.16
C PRO A 192 4.52 14.18 -33.49
N THR A 193 5.45 13.84 -34.36
CA THR A 193 6.41 14.78 -34.96
C THR A 193 5.59 15.87 -35.61
N TYR A 194 5.62 17.07 -35.04
CA TYR A 194 5.21 18.27 -35.75
C TYR A 194 6.20 18.44 -36.90
N GLY A 195 5.77 18.03 -38.11
CA GLY A 195 6.45 18.33 -39.34
C GLY A 195 6.21 19.78 -39.79
#